data_d721a64be54572f933f0003519e245e9
#
_entry.id   d721a64be54572f933f0003519e245e9
#
_cell.length_a   1.000
_cell.length_b   1.000
_cell.length_c   1.000
_cell.angle_alpha   90.00
_cell.angle_beta   90.00
_cell.angle_gamma   90.00
#
_symmetry.space_group_name_H-M   'P 1'
#
loop_
_entity.id
_entity.type
_entity.pdbx_description
1 polymer ?
#
loop_
_entity_poly.entity_id
_entity_poly.type
_entity_poly.pdbx_seq_one_letter_code
_entity_poly.pdbx_strand_id
1 'polypeptide(L)'
;MNDVLRRSAAHVFVESLNNPQLDDLDAHHLLKVLRVRDTDSISLSDGIGGWMTATLSKDASLKATCEIQRIDAPRWPLVVAFAPVKGEKPEVIVQKLTEIGIDEIIPLTPTRFSVVKWDAARAEKLLERLQRVAREAAMQSRRVWLPKVCGVTPLASVLTQYSASL
;
A
#
# COMPACT_ATOMS: atom_id res chain seq x y z
N MET A 1 -13.08 -1.29 10.59
CA MET A 1 -12.38 -0.07 10.07
C MET A 1 -12.62 1.04 11.07
N ASN A 2 -11.58 1.79 11.44
CA ASN A 2 -11.67 2.89 12.40
C ASN A 2 -12.46 4.07 11.80
N ASP A 3 -13.48 4.56 12.50
CA ASP A 3 -14.35 5.65 12.03
C ASP A 3 -13.60 6.97 11.79
N VAL A 4 -12.54 7.24 12.53
CA VAL A 4 -11.70 8.44 12.33
C VAL A 4 -10.98 8.37 11.00
N LEU A 5 -10.35 7.23 10.69
CA LEU A 5 -9.68 7.00 9.40
C LEU A 5 -10.68 7.12 8.23
N ARG A 6 -11.87 6.57 8.39
CA ARG A 6 -12.91 6.60 7.37
C ARG A 6 -13.41 8.01 7.07
N ARG A 7 -13.48 8.89 8.07
CA ARG A 7 -13.98 10.26 7.93
C ARG A 7 -12.92 11.27 7.51
N SER A 8 -11.63 10.89 7.51
CA SER A 8 -10.56 11.78 7.05
C SER A 8 -10.73 12.13 5.56
N ALA A 9 -10.46 13.37 5.17
CA ALA A 9 -10.57 13.83 3.78
C ALA A 9 -9.62 13.07 2.85
N ALA A 10 -8.44 12.71 3.36
CA ALA A 10 -7.45 11.89 2.67
C ALA A 10 -6.69 11.01 3.66
N HIS A 11 -5.97 10.01 3.14
CA HIS A 11 -5.03 9.18 3.89
C HIS A 11 -3.72 9.09 3.12
N VAL A 12 -2.59 9.34 3.78
CA VAL A 12 -1.26 9.30 3.17
C VAL A 12 -0.27 8.59 4.06
N PHE A 13 0.76 8.00 3.45
CA PHE A 13 1.88 7.40 4.16
C PHE A 13 3.03 8.39 4.27
N VAL A 14 3.64 8.44 5.45
CA VAL A 14 4.80 9.27 5.78
C VAL A 14 5.92 8.40 6.32
N GLU A 15 7.17 8.81 6.14
CA GLU A 15 8.33 8.06 6.65
C GLU A 15 8.38 8.04 8.17
N SER A 16 7.96 9.13 8.83
CA SER A 16 7.96 9.26 10.29
C SER A 16 6.74 10.01 10.79
N LEU A 17 6.02 9.40 11.72
CA LEU A 17 4.89 10.04 12.40
C LEU A 17 5.34 11.04 13.47
N ASN A 18 6.58 10.95 13.98
CA ASN A 18 7.12 11.91 14.95
C ASN A 18 7.50 13.25 14.30
N ASN A 19 7.87 13.22 13.03
CA ASN A 19 8.15 14.40 12.22
C ASN A 19 7.57 14.19 10.82
N PRO A 20 6.24 14.24 10.67
CA PRO A 20 5.59 13.92 9.42
C PRO A 20 5.88 14.96 8.35
N GLN A 21 6.33 14.49 7.19
CA GLN A 21 6.56 15.30 6.00
C GLN A 21 5.91 14.60 4.81
N LEU A 22 5.34 15.40 3.90
CA LEU A 22 4.84 14.92 2.62
C LEU A 22 5.96 14.98 1.59
N ASP A 23 5.99 14.02 0.69
CA ASP A 23 6.74 14.18 -0.54
C ASP A 23 6.01 15.16 -1.51
N ASP A 24 6.72 15.63 -2.52
CA ASP A 24 6.19 16.63 -3.46
C ASP A 24 4.97 16.11 -4.24
N LEU A 25 4.90 14.80 -4.50
CA LEU A 25 3.79 14.18 -5.23
C LEU A 25 2.53 14.13 -4.36
N ASP A 26 2.67 13.67 -3.11
CA ASP A 26 1.57 13.61 -2.16
C ASP A 26 1.08 15.02 -1.80
N ALA A 27 1.98 15.99 -1.58
CA ALA A 27 1.63 17.38 -1.33
C ALA A 27 0.85 17.99 -2.51
N HIS A 28 1.32 17.78 -3.75
CA HIS A 28 0.62 18.21 -4.95
C HIS A 28 -0.76 17.54 -5.07
N HIS A 29 -0.84 16.23 -4.86
CA HIS A 29 -2.09 15.49 -4.93
C HIS A 29 -3.12 16.01 -3.93
N LEU A 30 -2.74 16.20 -2.67
CA LEU A 30 -3.63 16.69 -1.62
C LEU A 30 -4.11 18.12 -1.89
N LEU A 31 -3.21 19.04 -2.24
CA LEU A 31 -3.52 20.45 -2.38
C LEU A 31 -4.17 20.81 -3.73
N LYS A 32 -3.73 20.18 -4.82
CA LYS A 32 -4.16 20.53 -6.18
C LYS A 32 -5.24 19.61 -6.73
N VAL A 33 -5.15 18.30 -6.49
CA VAL A 33 -6.12 17.33 -7.02
C VAL A 33 -7.30 17.17 -6.07
N LEU A 34 -7.05 16.80 -4.82
CA LEU A 34 -8.11 16.61 -3.81
C LEU A 34 -8.60 17.93 -3.21
N ARG A 35 -7.82 19.00 -3.31
CA ARG A 35 -8.15 20.34 -2.79
C ARG A 35 -8.52 20.32 -1.31
N VAL A 36 -7.75 19.56 -0.53
CA VAL A 36 -7.88 19.48 0.92
C VAL A 36 -7.74 20.88 1.51
N ARG A 37 -8.68 21.25 2.39
CA ARG A 37 -8.68 22.55 3.07
C ARG A 37 -7.90 22.46 4.37
N ASP A 38 -7.43 23.60 4.86
CA ASP A 38 -6.75 23.72 6.15
C ASP A 38 -7.61 23.31 7.36
N THR A 39 -8.94 23.29 7.18
CA THR A 39 -9.91 22.80 8.16
C THR A 39 -10.18 21.30 8.08
N ASP A 40 -9.78 20.65 6.99
CA ASP A 40 -10.05 19.23 6.76
C ASP A 40 -9.05 18.39 7.54
N SER A 41 -9.54 17.32 8.18
CA SER A 41 -8.69 16.33 8.82
C SER A 41 -8.22 15.32 7.79
N ILE A 42 -6.92 15.09 7.70
CA ILE A 42 -6.30 13.99 6.95
C ILE A 42 -5.72 12.97 7.92
N SER A 43 -5.61 11.73 7.51
CA SER A 43 -4.93 10.68 8.29
C SER A 43 -3.56 10.38 7.70
N LEU A 44 -2.58 10.22 8.58
CA LEU A 44 -1.19 9.88 8.26
C LEU A 44 -0.90 8.49 8.81
N SER A 45 -0.10 7.69 8.11
CA SER A 45 0.36 6.39 8.60
C SER A 45 1.81 6.13 8.21
N ASP A 46 2.50 5.29 9.02
CA ASP A 46 3.86 4.80 8.76
C ASP A 46 3.90 3.51 7.93
N GLY A 47 2.72 2.95 7.57
CA GLY A 47 2.62 1.69 6.83
C GLY A 47 2.88 0.44 7.67
N ILE A 48 3.16 0.56 8.95
CA ILE A 48 3.44 -0.52 9.90
C ILE A 48 2.54 -0.49 11.15
N GLY A 49 1.32 0.03 10.95
CA GLY A 49 0.26 0.05 11.96
C GLY A 49 0.18 1.34 12.77
N GLY A 50 1.17 2.21 12.72
CA GLY A 50 1.11 3.54 13.32
C GLY A 50 0.28 4.50 12.46
N TRP A 51 -0.51 5.34 13.11
CA TRP A 51 -1.29 6.36 12.43
C TRP A 51 -1.67 7.53 13.34
N MET A 52 -1.97 8.66 12.74
CA MET A 52 -2.46 9.85 13.43
C MET A 52 -3.31 10.70 12.49
N THR A 53 -4.00 11.69 13.03
CA THR A 53 -4.66 12.73 12.23
C THR A 53 -3.87 14.03 12.25
N ALA A 54 -3.97 14.78 11.15
CA ALA A 54 -3.33 16.06 11.00
C ALA A 54 -4.21 17.00 10.16
N THR A 55 -3.95 18.29 10.23
CA THR A 55 -4.40 19.27 9.24
C THR A 55 -3.26 19.64 8.31
N LEU A 56 -3.58 20.00 7.07
CA LEU A 56 -2.64 20.38 6.02
C LEU A 56 -2.75 21.84 5.70
N SER A 57 -1.64 22.58 5.85
CA SER A 57 -1.58 23.99 5.49
C SER A 57 -1.28 24.17 3.99
N LYS A 58 -1.51 25.37 3.46
CA LYS A 58 -1.27 25.72 2.05
C LYS A 58 0.19 25.57 1.59
N ASP A 59 1.13 25.68 2.52
CA ASP A 59 2.57 25.48 2.32
C ASP A 59 3.02 24.01 2.44
N ALA A 60 2.05 23.07 2.44
CA ALA A 60 2.22 21.65 2.65
C ALA A 60 2.74 21.24 4.04
N SER A 61 2.78 22.15 5.01
CA SER A 61 3.11 21.78 6.39
C SER A 61 1.97 21.00 7.05
N LEU A 62 2.35 20.01 7.86
CA LEU A 62 1.44 19.15 8.59
C LEU A 62 1.41 19.55 10.07
N LYS A 63 0.22 19.65 10.63
CA LYS A 63 0.02 19.87 12.08
C LYS A 63 -0.79 18.72 12.65
N ALA A 64 -0.15 17.91 13.51
CA ALA A 64 -0.81 16.83 14.23
C ALA A 64 -2.02 17.31 15.02
N THR A 65 -3.10 16.56 14.99
CA THR A 65 -4.35 16.83 15.72
C THR A 65 -4.69 15.79 16.76
N CYS A 66 -3.95 14.68 16.80
CA CYS A 66 -4.01 13.69 17.87
C CYS A 66 -2.63 13.06 18.09
N GLU A 67 -2.49 12.29 19.17
CA GLU A 67 -1.33 11.45 19.43
C GLU A 67 -1.26 10.28 18.45
N ILE A 68 -0.05 9.72 18.29
CA ILE A 68 0.15 8.53 17.45
C ILE A 68 -0.61 7.36 18.05
N GLN A 69 -1.48 6.78 17.26
CA GLN A 69 -2.22 5.57 17.55
C GLN A 69 -1.57 4.37 16.87
N ARG A 70 -1.81 3.16 17.39
CA ARG A 70 -1.32 1.92 16.77
C ARG A 70 -2.46 0.92 16.60
N ILE A 71 -2.44 0.24 15.46
CA ILE A 71 -3.24 -0.96 15.19
C ILE A 71 -2.26 -2.11 15.09
N ASP A 72 -2.46 -3.13 15.91
CA ASP A 72 -1.61 -4.33 15.92
C ASP A 72 -1.59 -5.01 14.56
N ALA A 73 -0.48 -5.70 14.27
CA ALA A 73 -0.37 -6.54 13.09
C ALA A 73 -1.43 -7.66 13.13
N PRO A 74 -1.94 -8.08 11.97
CA PRO A 74 -2.88 -9.20 11.93
C PRO A 74 -2.22 -10.45 12.53
N ARG A 75 -2.93 -11.13 13.42
CA ARG A 75 -2.46 -12.38 14.04
C ARG A 75 -2.16 -13.46 13.00
N TRP A 76 -2.94 -13.48 11.94
CA TRP A 76 -2.83 -14.40 10.81
C TRP A 76 -2.73 -13.59 9.53
N PRO A 77 -1.51 -13.32 9.03
CA PRO A 77 -1.35 -12.59 7.78
C PRO A 77 -1.89 -13.41 6.61
N LEU A 78 -2.65 -12.74 5.75
CA LEU A 78 -3.20 -13.33 4.55
C LEU A 78 -2.22 -13.15 3.38
N VAL A 79 -1.82 -14.26 2.77
CA VAL A 79 -0.87 -14.30 1.66
C VAL A 79 -1.57 -14.77 0.39
N VAL A 80 -1.43 -14.03 -0.69
CA VAL A 80 -1.97 -14.41 -2.00
C VAL A 80 -0.87 -14.43 -3.06
N ALA A 81 -0.66 -15.58 -3.66
CA ALA A 81 0.18 -15.71 -4.85
C ALA A 81 -0.70 -15.77 -6.11
N PHE A 82 -0.33 -15.06 -7.18
CA PHE A 82 -1.07 -15.05 -8.43
C PHE A 82 -0.20 -15.35 -9.64
N ALA A 83 -0.79 -16.05 -10.61
CA ALA A 83 -0.11 -16.37 -11.85
C ALA A 83 0.07 -15.14 -12.75
N PRO A 84 1.12 -15.12 -13.61
CA PRO A 84 1.33 -14.04 -14.57
C PRO A 84 0.14 -13.85 -15.51
N VAL A 85 -0.32 -12.61 -15.63
CA VAL A 85 -1.43 -12.21 -16.51
C VAL A 85 -1.00 -11.07 -17.43
N LYS A 86 -1.69 -10.90 -18.56
CA LYS A 86 -1.36 -9.89 -19.58
C LYS A 86 -1.90 -8.50 -19.25
N GLY A 87 -1.25 -7.49 -19.83
CA GLY A 87 -1.70 -6.08 -19.81
C GLY A 87 -1.60 -5.49 -18.42
N GLU A 88 -2.56 -4.66 -18.04
CA GLU A 88 -2.67 -3.98 -16.74
C GLU A 88 -3.36 -4.84 -15.66
N LYS A 89 -3.63 -6.12 -15.95
CA LYS A 89 -4.31 -7.02 -15.00
C LYS A 89 -3.52 -7.26 -13.70
N PRO A 90 -2.17 -7.34 -13.72
CA PRO A 90 -1.40 -7.46 -12.47
C PRO A 90 -1.66 -6.30 -11.51
N GLU A 91 -1.78 -5.07 -12.02
CA GLU A 91 -2.07 -3.87 -11.22
C GLU A 91 -3.46 -3.93 -10.63
N VAL A 92 -4.45 -4.34 -11.41
CA VAL A 92 -5.83 -4.52 -10.92
C VAL A 92 -5.89 -5.59 -9.83
N ILE A 93 -5.14 -6.69 -9.99
CA ILE A 93 -5.06 -7.76 -8.97
C ILE A 93 -4.49 -7.17 -7.68
N VAL A 94 -3.32 -6.51 -7.74
CA VAL A 94 -2.67 -5.93 -6.55
C VAL A 94 -3.55 -4.87 -5.90
N GLN A 95 -4.17 -4.00 -6.69
CA GLN A 95 -5.13 -3.02 -6.20
C GLN A 95 -6.24 -3.70 -5.38
N LYS A 96 -6.93 -4.70 -5.96
CA LYS A 96 -8.06 -5.35 -5.30
C LYS A 96 -7.63 -6.18 -4.09
N LEU A 97 -6.51 -6.89 -4.17
CA LEU A 97 -5.97 -7.61 -3.02
C LEU A 97 -5.63 -6.66 -1.86
N THR A 98 -5.07 -5.49 -2.17
CA THR A 98 -4.79 -4.45 -1.17
C THR A 98 -6.09 -3.92 -0.55
N GLU A 99 -7.08 -3.56 -1.36
CA GLU A 99 -8.38 -3.04 -0.91
C GLU A 99 -9.12 -4.00 0.03
N ILE A 100 -9.05 -5.32 -0.23
CA ILE A 100 -9.71 -6.34 0.62
C ILE A 100 -8.89 -6.78 1.83
N GLY A 101 -7.66 -6.27 1.99
CA GLY A 101 -6.90 -6.48 3.22
C GLY A 101 -5.84 -7.59 3.17
N ILE A 102 -5.41 -8.05 1.99
CA ILE A 102 -4.30 -9.00 1.89
C ILE A 102 -3.01 -8.35 2.39
N ASP A 103 -2.21 -9.12 3.13
CA ASP A 103 -1.00 -8.60 3.80
C ASP A 103 0.27 -8.89 3.01
N GLU A 104 0.30 -9.97 2.22
CA GLU A 104 1.43 -10.29 1.34
C GLU A 104 0.93 -10.74 -0.03
N ILE A 105 1.50 -10.16 -1.09
CA ILE A 105 1.10 -10.38 -2.48
C ILE A 105 2.32 -10.84 -3.27
N ILE A 106 2.23 -12.02 -3.90
CA ILE A 106 3.36 -12.68 -4.55
C ILE A 106 3.04 -12.94 -6.03
N PRO A 107 3.62 -12.17 -6.98
CA PRO A 107 3.58 -12.52 -8.38
C PRO A 107 4.39 -13.80 -8.64
N LEU A 108 3.82 -14.80 -9.28
CA LEU A 108 4.52 -16.06 -9.57
C LEU A 108 5.39 -15.92 -10.83
N THR A 109 6.50 -16.65 -10.83
CA THR A 109 7.37 -16.79 -12.01
C THR A 109 6.59 -17.39 -13.19
N PRO A 110 6.70 -16.80 -14.39
CA PRO A 110 6.14 -17.38 -15.61
C PRO A 110 6.66 -18.79 -15.86
N THR A 111 5.78 -19.71 -16.17
CA THR A 111 6.15 -21.06 -16.63
C THR A 111 6.27 -21.10 -18.17
N ARG A 112 6.71 -22.25 -18.72
CA ARG A 112 6.75 -22.46 -20.19
C ARG A 112 5.37 -22.30 -20.87
N PHE A 113 4.28 -22.48 -20.12
CA PHE A 113 2.91 -22.34 -20.59
C PHE A 113 2.33 -20.95 -20.37
N SER A 114 3.05 -20.07 -19.66
CA SER A 114 2.57 -18.72 -19.41
C SER A 114 2.57 -17.88 -20.68
N VAL A 115 1.50 -17.14 -20.88
CA VAL A 115 1.33 -16.25 -22.03
C VAL A 115 2.24 -15.01 -21.92
N VAL A 116 2.68 -14.70 -20.69
CA VAL A 116 3.59 -13.59 -20.38
C VAL A 116 4.94 -14.16 -19.98
N LYS A 117 6.00 -13.52 -20.46
CA LYS A 117 7.37 -13.84 -20.04
C LYS A 117 7.97 -12.55 -19.48
N TRP A 118 8.46 -12.62 -18.24
CA TRP A 118 9.19 -11.54 -17.60
C TRP A 118 10.66 -11.93 -17.49
N ASP A 119 11.54 -11.20 -18.18
CA ASP A 119 12.98 -11.21 -17.91
C ASP A 119 13.26 -10.44 -16.61
N ALA A 120 14.48 -10.51 -16.08
CA ALA A 120 14.84 -9.90 -14.81
C ALA A 120 14.56 -8.38 -14.77
N ALA A 121 14.90 -7.64 -15.84
CA ALA A 121 14.67 -6.20 -15.89
C ALA A 121 13.19 -5.83 -15.92
N ARG A 122 12.37 -6.62 -16.61
CA ARG A 122 10.91 -6.43 -16.62
C ARG A 122 10.29 -6.81 -15.29
N ALA A 123 10.81 -7.83 -14.61
CA ALA A 123 10.34 -8.24 -13.29
C ALA A 123 10.59 -7.15 -12.24
N GLU A 124 11.75 -6.51 -12.27
CA GLU A 124 12.10 -5.38 -11.37
C GLU A 124 11.17 -4.17 -11.59
N LYS A 125 11.02 -3.71 -12.84
CA LYS A 125 10.09 -2.62 -13.18
C LYS A 125 8.64 -2.94 -12.83
N LEU A 126 8.24 -4.21 -12.99
CA LEU A 126 6.92 -4.66 -12.58
C LEU A 126 6.76 -4.53 -11.06
N LEU A 127 7.75 -4.98 -10.28
CA LEU A 127 7.71 -4.89 -8.81
C LEU A 127 7.53 -3.46 -8.33
N GLU A 128 8.36 -2.52 -8.82
CA GLU A 128 8.24 -1.09 -8.48
C GLU A 128 6.84 -0.54 -8.78
N ARG A 129 6.29 -0.90 -9.96
CA ARG A 129 4.96 -0.48 -10.37
C ARG A 129 3.87 -1.07 -9.46
N LEU A 130 3.96 -2.35 -9.12
CA LEU A 130 2.99 -3.02 -8.24
C LEU A 130 3.04 -2.49 -6.80
N GLN A 131 4.24 -2.16 -6.30
CA GLN A 131 4.39 -1.52 -4.98
C GLN A 131 3.73 -0.14 -4.93
N ARG A 132 3.87 0.66 -6.00
CA ARG A 132 3.18 1.95 -6.10
C ARG A 132 1.67 1.78 -6.12
N VAL A 133 1.14 0.85 -6.92
CA VAL A 133 -0.30 0.54 -6.97
C VAL A 133 -0.81 0.08 -5.60
N ALA A 134 -0.05 -0.76 -4.89
CA ALA A 134 -0.41 -1.19 -3.54
C ALA A 134 -0.47 -0.01 -2.56
N ARG A 135 0.52 0.91 -2.62
CA ARG A 135 0.52 2.13 -1.80
C ARG A 135 -0.71 3.01 -2.08
N GLU A 136 -1.00 3.29 -3.34
CA GLU A 136 -2.16 4.08 -3.75
C GLU A 136 -3.48 3.42 -3.31
N ALA A 137 -3.62 2.11 -3.50
CA ALA A 137 -4.79 1.34 -3.07
C ALA A 137 -4.95 1.32 -1.55
N ALA A 138 -3.84 1.22 -0.79
CA ALA A 138 -3.85 1.30 0.66
C ALA A 138 -4.27 2.70 1.15
N MET A 139 -3.82 3.77 0.49
CA MET A 139 -4.28 5.14 0.77
C MET A 139 -5.78 5.28 0.54
N GLN A 140 -6.30 4.79 -0.58
CA GLN A 140 -7.73 4.85 -0.90
C GLN A 140 -8.59 4.02 0.07
N SER A 141 -8.12 2.85 0.46
CA SER A 141 -8.81 1.96 1.41
C SER A 141 -8.53 2.28 2.88
N ARG A 142 -7.76 3.33 3.16
CA ARG A 142 -7.41 3.81 4.50
C ARG A 142 -6.73 2.74 5.36
N ARG A 143 -5.87 1.93 4.77
CA ARG A 143 -5.08 0.92 5.48
C ARG A 143 -3.90 1.58 6.18
N VAL A 144 -3.66 1.22 7.43
CA VAL A 144 -2.48 1.65 8.19
C VAL A 144 -1.32 0.64 8.08
N TRP A 145 -1.61 -0.54 7.51
CA TRP A 145 -0.63 -1.56 7.16
C TRP A 145 -0.48 -1.63 5.65
N LEU A 146 0.71 -1.34 5.13
CA LEU A 146 1.02 -1.56 3.73
C LEU A 146 1.18 -3.07 3.46
N PRO A 147 0.57 -3.61 2.41
CA PRO A 147 0.86 -4.98 2.02
C PRO A 147 2.29 -5.10 1.51
N LYS A 148 2.94 -6.21 1.84
CA LYS A 148 4.22 -6.57 1.25
C LYS A 148 3.99 -7.11 -0.16
N VAL A 149 4.42 -6.38 -1.18
CA VAL A 149 4.47 -6.88 -2.55
C VAL A 149 5.84 -7.49 -2.81
N CYS A 150 5.88 -8.80 -3.01
CA CYS A 150 7.11 -9.54 -3.26
C CYS A 150 7.58 -9.44 -4.71
N GLY A 151 8.85 -9.71 -4.95
CA GLY A 151 9.37 -9.96 -6.27
C GLY A 151 8.76 -11.22 -6.91
N VAL A 152 8.97 -11.36 -8.20
CA VAL A 152 8.50 -12.54 -8.95
C VAL A 152 9.13 -13.82 -8.39
N THR A 153 8.32 -14.75 -7.87
CA THR A 153 8.77 -15.90 -7.08
C THR A 153 8.29 -17.22 -7.69
N PRO A 154 9.14 -18.26 -7.77
CA PRO A 154 8.72 -19.60 -8.21
C PRO A 154 7.65 -20.20 -7.28
N LEU A 155 6.64 -20.87 -7.84
CA LEU A 155 5.59 -21.50 -7.05
C LEU A 155 6.15 -22.50 -6.02
N ALA A 156 7.16 -23.28 -6.37
CA ALA A 156 7.79 -24.22 -5.45
C ALA A 156 8.37 -23.52 -4.20
N SER A 157 8.99 -22.35 -4.37
CA SER A 157 9.52 -21.55 -3.26
C SER A 157 8.41 -21.03 -2.36
N VAL A 158 7.29 -20.57 -2.95
CA VAL A 158 6.12 -20.14 -2.18
C VAL A 158 5.54 -21.29 -1.37
N LEU A 159 5.35 -22.47 -1.98
CA LEU A 159 4.84 -23.64 -1.28
C LEU A 159 5.77 -24.09 -0.14
N THR A 160 7.08 -24.05 -0.33
CA THR A 160 8.04 -24.38 0.74
C THR A 160 7.97 -23.38 1.89
N GLN A 161 7.86 -22.09 1.58
CA GLN A 161 7.84 -21.02 2.59
C GLN A 161 6.56 -21.06 3.45
N TYR A 162 5.41 -21.39 2.87
CA TYR A 162 4.12 -21.31 3.54
C TYR A 162 3.49 -22.68 3.87
N SER A 163 4.11 -23.82 3.46
CA SER A 163 3.59 -25.18 3.75
C SER A 163 3.55 -25.52 5.24
N ALA A 164 4.33 -24.85 6.07
CA ALA A 164 4.31 -25.03 7.53
C ALA A 164 3.12 -24.32 8.21
N SER A 165 2.26 -23.64 7.44
CA SER A 165 1.14 -22.83 7.95
C SER A 165 -0.25 -23.42 7.65
N LEU A 166 -0.27 -24.67 7.13
CA LEU A 166 -1.50 -25.41 6.79
C LEU A 166 -1.87 -26.41 7.88
#